data_0e615ba017bce2f2570899a0304e24d3
#
_entry.id   0e615ba017bce2f2570899a0304e24d3
#
_cell.length_a   1.000
_cell.length_b   1.000
_cell.length_c   1.000
_cell.angle_alpha   90.00
_cell.angle_beta   90.00
_cell.angle_gamma   90.00
#
_symmetry.space_group_name_H-M   'P 1'
#
loop_
_entity.id
_entity.type
_entity.pdbx_description
1 polymer ?
#
loop_
_entity_poly.entity_id
_entity_poly.type
_entity_poly.pdbx_seq_one_letter_code
_entity_poly.pdbx_strand_id
1 'polypeptide(L)'
;MLLQRQFEMPESFFVLSKDYLELATDEITALAKMHDRFSKIKIISNLVIVQSKTNWNEISKRATFVKISGQILRKMSGLFLDEENVGVLKNAKTFVCRIINLSSNQINIPELENSMGDMISKFSHAKVNLENPDITVYLIFTNNENFFGFSKRTKKMARTKKIKKFPHELDWKLTRVMINLIGLEKGETVCDPFCGTGTTLLEAESMGIHGIGLDFDEKMCKIAKANLKTNGYNSEI
;
A
#
# COMPACT_ATOMS: atom_id res chain seq x y z
N MET A 1 -25.22 9.82 -20.21
CA MET A 1 -24.60 9.03 -19.11
C MET A 1 -23.09 8.89 -19.19
N LEU A 2 -22.46 9.06 -20.35
CA LEU A 2 -20.98 9.02 -20.52
C LEU A 2 -20.23 10.30 -20.10
N LEU A 3 -20.90 11.44 -20.05
CA LEU A 3 -20.28 12.74 -19.72
C LEU A 3 -20.05 12.99 -18.21
N GLN A 4 -20.68 12.24 -17.30
CA GLN A 4 -20.52 12.41 -15.86
C GLN A 4 -19.29 11.67 -15.28
N ARG A 5 -18.74 10.65 -15.97
CA ARG A 5 -17.56 9.90 -15.50
C ARG A 5 -16.23 10.64 -15.64
N GLN A 6 -16.16 11.71 -16.43
CA GLN A 6 -14.91 12.43 -16.71
C GLN A 6 -14.40 13.33 -15.56
N PHE A 7 -15.17 13.51 -14.47
CA PHE A 7 -14.82 14.39 -13.35
C PHE A 7 -14.75 13.71 -11.97
N GLU A 8 -15.02 12.41 -11.87
CA GLU A 8 -14.84 11.74 -10.59
C GLU A 8 -13.37 11.36 -10.39
N MET A 9 -12.81 11.76 -9.24
CA MET A 9 -11.46 11.37 -8.85
C MET A 9 -11.39 9.84 -8.73
N PRO A 10 -10.29 9.21 -9.17
CA PRO A 10 -10.13 7.77 -9.10
C PRO A 10 -10.24 7.28 -7.65
N GLU A 11 -10.91 6.15 -7.47
CA GLU A 11 -10.97 5.46 -6.18
C GLU A 11 -9.93 4.34 -6.12
N SER A 12 -9.24 4.26 -5.01
CA SER A 12 -8.26 3.22 -4.71
C SER A 12 -8.67 2.48 -3.45
N PHE A 13 -8.27 1.21 -3.34
CA PHE A 13 -8.54 0.40 -2.16
C PHE A 13 -7.26 -0.08 -1.49
N PHE A 14 -7.31 -0.19 -0.17
CA PHE A 14 -6.23 -0.70 0.67
C PHE A 14 -6.81 -1.65 1.70
N VAL A 15 -6.43 -2.92 1.64
CA VAL A 15 -6.76 -3.91 2.68
C VAL A 15 -5.62 -3.94 3.66
N LEU A 16 -5.92 -3.57 4.90
CA LEU A 16 -4.93 -3.39 5.95
C LEU A 16 -4.72 -4.66 6.77
N SER A 17 -3.57 -4.74 7.44
CA SER A 17 -3.37 -5.71 8.52
C SER A 17 -4.34 -5.38 9.65
N LYS A 18 -4.87 -6.42 10.30
CA LYS A 18 -5.69 -6.23 11.51
C LYS A 18 -4.83 -5.89 12.73
N ASP A 19 -3.52 -6.20 12.65
CA ASP A 19 -2.57 -5.74 13.65
C ASP A 19 -2.37 -4.22 13.50
N TYR A 20 -2.56 -3.46 14.56
CA TYR A 20 -2.46 -1.99 14.55
C TYR A 20 -3.39 -1.30 13.53
N LEU A 21 -4.66 -1.74 13.45
CA LEU A 21 -5.60 -1.29 12.42
C LEU A 21 -5.80 0.23 12.42
N GLU A 22 -5.93 0.87 13.58
CA GLU A 22 -6.06 2.32 13.70
C GLU A 22 -4.83 3.03 13.12
N LEU A 23 -3.64 2.63 13.56
CA LEU A 23 -2.38 3.17 13.08
C LEU A 23 -2.20 2.98 11.56
N ALA A 24 -2.58 1.82 11.04
CA ALA A 24 -2.55 1.54 9.61
C ALA A 24 -3.52 2.42 8.81
N THR A 25 -4.68 2.71 9.39
CA THR A 25 -5.69 3.61 8.80
C THR A 25 -5.21 5.05 8.77
N ASP A 26 -4.60 5.50 9.88
CA ASP A 26 -4.01 6.83 9.97
C ASP A 26 -2.84 7.00 9.01
N GLU A 27 -2.00 5.97 8.86
CA GLU A 27 -0.92 5.95 7.87
C GLU A 27 -1.44 6.17 6.44
N ILE A 28 -2.47 5.43 6.02
CA ILE A 28 -3.06 5.60 4.68
C ILE A 28 -3.68 6.99 4.51
N THR A 29 -4.34 7.47 5.55
CA THR A 29 -4.96 8.81 5.54
C THR A 29 -3.91 9.90 5.40
N ALA A 30 -2.80 9.81 6.16
CA ALA A 30 -1.70 10.75 6.09
C ALA A 30 -1.04 10.76 4.69
N LEU A 31 -0.71 9.56 4.18
CA LEU A 31 -0.10 9.41 2.86
C LEU A 31 -1.01 9.90 1.72
N ALA A 32 -2.31 9.67 1.80
CA ALA A 32 -3.26 10.16 0.80
C ALA A 32 -3.32 11.70 0.81
N LYS A 33 -3.43 12.29 2.00
CA LYS A 33 -3.53 13.75 2.18
C LYS A 33 -2.23 14.49 1.90
N MET A 34 -1.09 13.85 2.07
CA MET A 34 0.23 14.42 1.79
C MET A 34 0.34 14.90 0.34
N HIS A 35 -0.14 14.12 -0.61
CA HIS A 35 -0.09 14.46 -2.04
C HIS A 35 -1.39 15.11 -2.57
N ASP A 36 -2.51 14.89 -1.88
CA ASP A 36 -3.81 15.46 -2.23
C ASP A 36 -4.62 15.72 -0.95
N ARG A 37 -4.54 16.95 -0.43
CA ARG A 37 -5.23 17.36 0.80
C ARG A 37 -6.76 17.20 0.73
N PHE A 38 -7.32 17.12 -0.47
CA PHE A 38 -8.76 16.94 -0.70
C PHE A 38 -9.17 15.49 -0.83
N SER A 39 -8.25 14.54 -0.61
CA SER A 39 -8.58 13.11 -0.61
C SER A 39 -9.72 12.80 0.35
N LYS A 40 -10.69 12.02 -0.14
CA LYS A 40 -11.78 11.50 0.69
C LYS A 40 -11.48 10.08 1.10
N ILE A 41 -11.67 9.79 2.37
CA ILE A 41 -11.36 8.50 2.97
C ILE A 41 -12.66 7.84 3.44
N LYS A 42 -12.88 6.59 3.05
CA LYS A 42 -13.98 5.75 3.55
C LYS A 42 -13.40 4.48 4.16
N ILE A 43 -13.79 4.17 5.37
CA ILE A 43 -13.31 3.01 6.12
C ILE A 43 -14.44 1.99 6.25
N ILE A 44 -14.18 0.74 5.89
CA ILE A 44 -15.10 -0.39 5.99
C ILE A 44 -14.33 -1.56 6.61
N SER A 45 -14.44 -1.77 7.93
CA SER A 45 -13.62 -2.75 8.65
C SER A 45 -12.12 -2.48 8.41
N ASN A 46 -11.37 -3.44 7.86
CA ASN A 46 -9.96 -3.26 7.49
C ASN A 46 -9.74 -2.91 6.00
N LEU A 47 -10.78 -2.44 5.33
CA LEU A 47 -10.71 -1.89 3.98
C LEU A 47 -10.77 -0.36 4.06
N VAL A 48 -9.78 0.30 3.50
CA VAL A 48 -9.77 1.77 3.32
C VAL A 48 -9.91 2.07 1.84
N ILE A 49 -10.89 2.89 1.50
CA ILE A 49 -11.11 3.41 0.15
C ILE A 49 -10.67 4.87 0.14
N VAL A 50 -9.84 5.21 -0.80
CA VAL A 50 -9.29 6.56 -0.99
C VAL A 50 -9.73 7.08 -2.34
N GLN A 51 -10.50 8.16 -2.34
CA GLN A 51 -10.81 8.94 -3.55
C GLN A 51 -9.83 10.10 -3.63
N SER A 52 -8.90 10.04 -4.57
CA SER A 52 -7.77 10.98 -4.67
C SER A 52 -7.19 11.01 -6.08
N LYS A 53 -6.52 12.12 -6.41
CA LYS A 53 -5.67 12.22 -7.60
C LYS A 53 -4.37 11.40 -7.45
N THR A 54 -3.98 11.08 -6.23
CA THR A 54 -2.77 10.31 -5.94
C THR A 54 -2.95 8.86 -6.40
N ASN A 55 -1.97 8.36 -7.13
CA ASN A 55 -1.98 6.97 -7.54
C ASN A 55 -1.83 6.04 -6.33
N TRP A 56 -2.71 5.03 -6.23
CA TRP A 56 -2.67 4.02 -5.16
C TRP A 56 -1.27 3.38 -4.99
N ASN A 57 -0.52 3.26 -6.07
CA ASN A 57 0.80 2.66 -6.08
C ASN A 57 1.82 3.49 -5.28
N GLU A 58 1.74 4.83 -5.32
CA GLU A 58 2.62 5.70 -4.54
C GLU A 58 2.36 5.54 -3.04
N ILE A 59 1.09 5.54 -2.64
CA ILE A 59 0.70 5.27 -1.26
C ILE A 59 1.18 3.86 -0.83
N SER A 60 0.88 2.84 -1.64
CA SER A 60 1.19 1.44 -1.32
C SER A 60 2.69 1.13 -1.23
N LYS A 61 3.54 1.78 -2.03
CA LYS A 61 5.00 1.62 -1.97
C LYS A 61 5.54 2.03 -0.61
N ARG A 62 4.99 3.09 -0.04
CA ARG A 62 5.46 3.70 1.19
C ARG A 62 4.80 3.12 2.43
N ALA A 63 3.51 2.75 2.33
CA ALA A 63 2.72 2.21 3.43
C ALA A 63 3.25 0.87 3.96
N THR A 64 3.18 0.70 5.28
CA THR A 64 3.78 -0.41 5.99
C THR A 64 2.82 -1.57 6.24
N PHE A 65 1.60 -1.25 6.68
CA PHE A 65 0.60 -2.23 7.11
C PHE A 65 -0.43 -2.59 6.04
N VAL A 66 -0.18 -2.23 4.79
CA VAL A 66 -1.02 -2.61 3.65
C VAL A 66 -0.68 -4.03 3.20
N LYS A 67 -1.68 -4.91 3.20
CA LYS A 67 -1.60 -6.29 2.66
C LYS A 67 -1.87 -6.32 1.17
N ILE A 68 -2.95 -5.67 0.74
CA ILE A 68 -3.42 -5.64 -0.64
C ILE A 68 -3.84 -4.20 -0.96
N SER A 69 -3.55 -3.75 -2.16
CA SER A 69 -3.98 -2.44 -2.64
C SER A 69 -4.19 -2.45 -4.14
N GLY A 70 -5.00 -1.55 -4.63
CA GLY A 70 -5.26 -1.43 -6.05
C GLY A 70 -6.23 -0.29 -6.37
N GLN A 71 -6.63 -0.24 -7.62
CA GLN A 71 -7.62 0.72 -8.10
C GLN A 71 -9.01 0.09 -8.13
N ILE A 72 -10.03 0.80 -7.69
CA ILE A 72 -11.43 0.45 -7.90
C ILE A 72 -11.83 0.89 -9.29
N LEU A 73 -12.41 -0.03 -10.06
CA LEU A 73 -12.97 0.25 -11.38
C LEU A 73 -14.45 0.56 -11.27
N ARG A 74 -15.15 -0.15 -10.37
CA ARG A 74 -16.60 -0.05 -10.25
C ARG A 74 -17.10 -0.47 -8.87
N LYS A 75 -18.17 0.19 -8.39
CA LYS A 75 -19.05 -0.33 -7.35
C LYS A 75 -20.08 -1.27 -8.00
N MET A 76 -20.32 -2.42 -7.41
CA MET A 76 -21.18 -3.45 -7.99
C MET A 76 -22.41 -3.69 -7.13
N SER A 77 -23.57 -3.72 -7.78
CA SER A 77 -24.84 -4.20 -7.17
C SER A 77 -25.11 -5.68 -7.47
N GLY A 78 -24.28 -6.35 -8.30
CA GLY A 78 -24.37 -7.77 -8.68
C GLY A 78 -23.10 -8.24 -9.39
N LEU A 79 -23.06 -9.52 -9.77
CA LEU A 79 -21.86 -10.19 -10.32
C LEU A 79 -21.87 -10.12 -11.87
N PHE A 80 -22.03 -8.92 -12.43
CA PHE A 80 -21.97 -8.75 -13.88
C PHE A 80 -20.68 -8.03 -14.26
N LEU A 81 -19.80 -8.77 -14.95
CA LEU A 81 -18.64 -8.21 -15.64
C LEU A 81 -19.02 -8.04 -17.12
N ASP A 82 -18.76 -6.86 -17.65
CA ASP A 82 -18.91 -6.54 -19.06
C ASP A 82 -17.53 -6.28 -19.70
N GLU A 83 -17.51 -6.11 -21.00
CA GLU A 83 -16.30 -5.85 -21.77
C GLU A 83 -15.57 -4.57 -21.33
N GLU A 84 -16.31 -3.56 -20.86
CA GLU A 84 -15.74 -2.30 -20.36
C GLU A 84 -14.94 -2.52 -19.07
N ASN A 85 -15.43 -3.37 -18.17
CA ASN A 85 -14.74 -3.68 -16.90
C ASN A 85 -13.45 -4.48 -17.12
N VAL A 86 -13.39 -5.28 -18.18
CA VAL A 86 -12.23 -6.11 -18.52
C VAL A 86 -11.20 -5.33 -19.34
N GLY A 87 -11.53 -4.12 -19.78
CA GLY A 87 -10.65 -3.25 -20.57
C GLY A 87 -9.26 -3.00 -19.98
N VAL A 88 -9.12 -3.05 -18.65
CA VAL A 88 -7.83 -2.96 -17.96
C VAL A 88 -6.86 -4.09 -18.34
N LEU A 89 -7.38 -5.24 -18.78
CA LEU A 89 -6.60 -6.41 -19.18
C LEU A 89 -6.16 -6.40 -20.66
N LYS A 90 -6.56 -5.41 -21.46
CA LYS A 90 -6.24 -5.37 -22.92
C LYS A 90 -4.76 -5.53 -23.23
N ASN A 91 -3.88 -5.04 -22.35
CA ASN A 91 -2.41 -5.10 -22.52
C ASN A 91 -1.74 -6.10 -21.57
N ALA A 92 -2.49 -6.84 -20.77
CA ALA A 92 -1.95 -7.87 -19.87
C ALA A 92 -1.78 -9.18 -20.63
N LYS A 93 -0.65 -9.88 -20.41
CA LYS A 93 -0.45 -11.25 -20.90
C LYS A 93 -1.06 -12.27 -19.95
N THR A 94 -1.03 -11.96 -18.65
CA THR A 94 -1.49 -12.87 -17.61
C THR A 94 -2.30 -12.15 -16.54
N PHE A 95 -3.25 -12.87 -15.93
CA PHE A 95 -4.03 -12.37 -14.83
C PHE A 95 -4.35 -13.47 -13.81
N VAL A 96 -4.83 -13.04 -12.64
CA VAL A 96 -5.46 -13.91 -11.63
C VAL A 96 -6.64 -13.18 -11.01
N CYS A 97 -7.68 -13.94 -10.64
CA CYS A 97 -8.81 -13.45 -9.86
C CYS A 97 -8.59 -13.72 -8.38
N ARG A 98 -8.98 -12.78 -7.53
CA ARG A 98 -8.97 -12.94 -6.07
C ARG A 98 -10.23 -12.34 -5.47
N ILE A 99 -10.83 -13.10 -4.57
CA ILE A 99 -12.00 -12.69 -3.82
C ILE A 99 -11.57 -12.24 -2.42
N ILE A 100 -12.01 -11.07 -2.00
CA ILE A 100 -11.83 -10.54 -0.65
C ILE A 100 -13.21 -10.45 0.00
N ASN A 101 -13.50 -11.35 0.93
CA ASN A 101 -14.77 -11.34 1.65
C ASN A 101 -14.60 -10.63 3.01
N LEU A 102 -15.18 -9.45 3.13
CA LEU A 102 -15.28 -8.66 4.35
C LEU A 102 -16.74 -8.55 4.82
N SER A 103 -17.66 -9.29 4.19
CA SER A 103 -19.05 -9.36 4.59
C SER A 103 -19.27 -10.48 5.60
N SER A 104 -20.44 -10.49 6.24
CA SER A 104 -20.90 -11.59 7.10
C SER A 104 -21.38 -12.82 6.33
N ASN A 105 -21.56 -12.70 5.01
CA ASN A 105 -22.07 -13.78 4.17
C ASN A 105 -21.01 -14.86 3.93
N GLN A 106 -21.44 -16.12 3.94
CA GLN A 106 -20.59 -17.21 3.47
C GLN A 106 -20.53 -17.19 1.95
N ILE A 107 -19.31 -17.22 1.41
CA ILE A 107 -19.03 -17.19 -0.03
C ILE A 107 -18.13 -18.37 -0.37
N ASN A 108 -18.49 -19.14 -1.40
CA ASN A 108 -17.60 -20.15 -1.96
C ASN A 108 -16.53 -19.46 -2.82
N ILE A 109 -15.42 -19.07 -2.18
CA ILE A 109 -14.35 -18.29 -2.81
C ILE A 109 -13.75 -19.01 -4.03
N PRO A 110 -13.36 -20.31 -3.95
CA PRO A 110 -12.78 -21.00 -5.10
C PRO A 110 -13.69 -21.05 -6.32
N GLU A 111 -14.97 -21.34 -6.14
CA GLU A 111 -15.96 -21.38 -7.22
C GLU A 111 -16.13 -20.02 -7.88
N LEU A 112 -16.16 -18.95 -7.06
CA LEU A 112 -16.34 -17.60 -7.54
C LEU A 112 -15.08 -17.08 -8.27
N GLU A 113 -13.88 -17.41 -7.78
CA GLU A 113 -12.61 -17.09 -8.47
C GLU A 113 -12.54 -17.78 -9.84
N ASN A 114 -12.95 -19.05 -9.93
CA ASN A 114 -12.99 -19.80 -11.18
C ASN A 114 -14.02 -19.18 -12.15
N SER A 115 -15.26 -18.98 -11.71
CA SER A 115 -16.32 -18.38 -12.53
C SER A 115 -15.93 -17.00 -13.06
N MET A 116 -15.27 -16.19 -12.23
CA MET A 116 -14.78 -14.89 -12.64
C MET A 116 -13.62 -15.00 -13.64
N GLY A 117 -12.72 -15.96 -13.44
CA GLY A 117 -11.63 -16.27 -14.37
C GLY A 117 -12.14 -16.67 -15.76
N ASP A 118 -13.14 -17.56 -15.81
CA ASP A 118 -13.78 -17.98 -17.06
C ASP A 118 -14.49 -16.84 -17.77
N MET A 119 -15.18 -15.98 -17.01
CA MET A 119 -15.85 -14.80 -17.55
C MET A 119 -14.85 -13.80 -18.16
N ILE A 120 -13.76 -13.51 -17.45
CA ILE A 120 -12.71 -12.60 -17.93
C ILE A 120 -12.02 -13.18 -19.17
N SER A 121 -11.76 -14.49 -19.19
CA SER A 121 -11.12 -15.16 -20.34
C SER A 121 -11.94 -15.07 -21.63
N LYS A 122 -13.26 -14.90 -21.54
CA LYS A 122 -14.13 -14.70 -22.72
C LYS A 122 -13.95 -13.30 -23.34
N PHE A 123 -13.57 -12.30 -22.56
CA PHE A 123 -13.45 -10.91 -23.00
C PHE A 123 -12.00 -10.43 -23.15
N SER A 124 -11.01 -11.23 -22.75
CA SER A 124 -9.60 -10.89 -22.84
C SER A 124 -8.77 -12.01 -23.43
N HIS A 125 -7.62 -11.67 -24.04
CA HIS A 125 -6.63 -12.65 -24.51
C HIS A 125 -5.63 -13.03 -23.42
N ALA A 126 -5.76 -12.48 -22.20
CA ALA A 126 -4.87 -12.75 -21.09
C ALA A 126 -5.10 -14.19 -20.55
N LYS A 127 -4.02 -14.87 -20.18
CA LYS A 127 -4.05 -16.22 -19.62
C LYS A 127 -4.02 -16.17 -18.10
N VAL A 128 -4.69 -17.13 -17.45
CA VAL A 128 -4.62 -17.28 -15.99
C VAL A 128 -3.21 -17.70 -15.57
N ASN A 129 -2.64 -16.98 -14.60
CA ASN A 129 -1.37 -17.30 -13.95
C ASN A 129 -1.49 -17.07 -12.45
N LEU A 130 -1.46 -18.14 -11.66
CA LEU A 130 -1.69 -18.11 -10.21
C LEU A 130 -0.48 -17.61 -9.41
N GLU A 131 0.73 -17.74 -9.97
CA GLU A 131 1.98 -17.45 -9.27
C GLU A 131 2.51 -16.03 -9.53
N ASN A 132 2.59 -15.65 -10.81
CA ASN A 132 3.18 -14.38 -11.24
C ASN A 132 2.32 -13.67 -12.30
N PRO A 133 1.09 -13.23 -11.96
CA PRO A 133 0.24 -12.51 -12.89
C PRO A 133 0.76 -11.08 -13.13
N ASP A 134 0.51 -10.56 -14.33
CA ASP A 134 0.73 -9.14 -14.64
C ASP A 134 -0.29 -8.27 -13.90
N ILE A 135 -1.53 -8.77 -13.82
CA ILE A 135 -2.65 -8.09 -13.17
C ILE A 135 -3.37 -9.06 -12.23
N THR A 136 -3.63 -8.61 -11.02
CA THR A 136 -4.57 -9.27 -10.11
C THR A 136 -5.89 -8.51 -10.13
N VAL A 137 -6.97 -9.20 -10.45
CA VAL A 137 -8.32 -8.66 -10.44
C VAL A 137 -8.98 -9.04 -9.12
N TYR A 138 -9.65 -8.09 -8.49
CA TYR A 138 -10.28 -8.29 -7.19
C TYR A 138 -11.78 -8.06 -7.26
N LEU A 139 -12.52 -8.94 -6.59
CA LEU A 139 -13.89 -8.71 -6.19
C LEU A 139 -13.94 -8.64 -4.66
N ILE A 140 -14.34 -7.50 -4.14
CA ILE A 140 -14.33 -7.22 -2.71
C ILE A 140 -15.77 -7.13 -2.25
N PHE A 141 -16.17 -8.04 -1.36
CA PHE A 141 -17.49 -8.07 -0.75
C PHE A 141 -17.45 -7.40 0.61
N THR A 142 -18.40 -6.50 0.84
CA THR A 142 -18.70 -5.92 2.15
C THR A 142 -20.18 -6.09 2.45
N ASN A 143 -20.63 -5.77 3.66
CA ASN A 143 -22.06 -5.91 4.00
C ASN A 143 -22.99 -4.97 3.20
N ASN A 144 -22.47 -3.83 2.74
CA ASN A 144 -23.30 -2.79 2.11
C ASN A 144 -23.01 -2.60 0.61
N GLU A 145 -21.78 -2.79 0.20
CA GLU A 145 -21.29 -2.49 -1.15
C GLU A 145 -20.28 -3.54 -1.59
N ASN A 146 -20.25 -3.83 -2.88
CA ASN A 146 -19.24 -4.69 -3.47
C ASN A 146 -18.42 -3.86 -4.45
N PHE A 147 -17.13 -4.20 -4.56
CA PHE A 147 -16.21 -3.46 -5.41
C PHE A 147 -15.50 -4.40 -6.36
N PHE A 148 -15.39 -3.96 -7.60
CA PHE A 148 -14.53 -4.57 -8.60
C PHE A 148 -13.31 -3.68 -8.82
N GLY A 149 -12.13 -4.27 -8.73
CA GLY A 149 -10.90 -3.52 -8.84
C GLY A 149 -9.74 -4.37 -9.34
N PHE A 150 -8.60 -3.74 -9.49
CA PHE A 150 -7.38 -4.44 -9.92
C PHE A 150 -6.13 -3.87 -9.26
N SER A 151 -5.08 -4.67 -9.23
CA SER A 151 -3.73 -4.20 -8.97
C SER A 151 -2.75 -4.72 -10.01
N LYS A 152 -1.70 -3.93 -10.24
CA LYS A 152 -0.48 -4.38 -10.88
C LYS A 152 0.56 -4.69 -9.82
N ARG A 153 1.50 -5.58 -10.13
CA ARG A 153 2.57 -5.90 -9.20
C ARG A 153 3.34 -4.64 -8.79
N THR A 154 3.32 -4.34 -7.51
CA THR A 154 4.03 -3.19 -6.93
C THR A 154 5.29 -3.66 -6.23
N LYS A 155 6.41 -3.05 -6.54
CA LYS A 155 7.65 -3.27 -5.78
C LYS A 155 7.58 -2.40 -4.52
N LYS A 156 7.39 -3.02 -3.36
CA LYS A 156 7.50 -2.33 -2.06
C LYS A 156 8.93 -1.84 -1.85
N MET A 157 9.07 -0.78 -1.05
CA MET A 157 10.38 -0.30 -0.64
C MET A 157 11.15 -1.41 0.07
N ALA A 158 12.43 -1.53 -0.27
CA ALA A 158 13.28 -2.54 0.33
C ALA A 158 13.48 -2.24 1.83
N ARG A 159 13.58 -3.31 2.62
CA ARG A 159 13.96 -3.19 4.02
C ARG A 159 15.42 -2.77 4.12
N THR A 160 15.71 -1.83 5.01
CA THR A 160 17.07 -1.42 5.35
C THR A 160 17.83 -2.55 6.08
N LYS A 161 19.11 -2.64 5.86
CA LYS A 161 19.98 -3.64 6.52
C LYS A 161 20.63 -3.03 7.76
N LYS A 162 20.64 -3.76 8.87
CA LYS A 162 21.38 -3.39 10.07
C LYS A 162 22.47 -4.42 10.34
N ILE A 163 23.69 -3.97 10.59
CA ILE A 163 24.82 -4.82 11.01
C ILE A 163 24.63 -5.25 12.46
N LYS A 164 24.21 -4.32 13.31
CA LYS A 164 23.98 -4.57 14.75
C LYS A 164 22.58 -4.17 15.13
N LYS A 165 21.92 -5.06 15.88
CA LYS A 165 20.60 -4.83 16.48
C LYS A 165 20.78 -4.90 18.00
N PHE A 166 19.95 -4.13 18.69
CA PHE A 166 19.88 -4.19 20.14
C PHE A 166 18.50 -4.69 20.59
N PRO A 167 18.41 -5.37 21.74
CA PRO A 167 17.13 -5.59 22.41
C PRO A 167 16.46 -4.22 22.64
N HIS A 168 15.15 -4.16 22.53
CA HIS A 168 14.36 -2.93 22.73
C HIS A 168 14.47 -1.83 21.65
N GLU A 169 15.04 -2.13 20.49
CA GLU A 169 14.94 -1.22 19.35
C GLU A 169 13.49 -1.09 18.87
N LEU A 170 13.14 0.11 18.42
CA LEU A 170 11.85 0.33 17.77
C LEU A 170 11.74 -0.56 16.53
N ASP A 171 10.59 -1.20 16.33
CA ASP A 171 10.33 -1.96 15.12
C ASP A 171 10.34 -1.03 13.90
N TRP A 172 11.05 -1.45 12.85
CA TRP A 172 11.21 -0.64 11.65
C TRP A 172 9.88 -0.26 10.97
N LYS A 173 8.83 -1.11 11.11
CA LYS A 173 7.51 -0.81 10.55
C LYS A 173 6.86 0.34 11.31
N LEU A 174 6.91 0.30 12.64
CA LEU A 174 6.40 1.37 13.48
C LEU A 174 7.15 2.67 13.22
N THR A 175 8.48 2.60 13.12
CA THR A 175 9.31 3.78 12.80
C THR A 175 8.91 4.38 11.45
N ARG A 176 8.72 3.56 10.43
CA ARG A 176 8.27 4.03 9.10
C ARG A 176 6.89 4.67 9.15
N VAL A 177 5.95 4.07 9.88
CA VAL A 177 4.62 4.66 10.07
C VAL A 177 4.71 6.01 10.76
N MET A 178 5.54 6.16 11.80
CA MET A 178 5.73 7.46 12.47
C MET A 178 6.21 8.54 11.48
N ILE A 179 7.18 8.23 10.61
CA ILE A 179 7.65 9.16 9.58
C ILE A 179 6.55 9.46 8.56
N ASN A 180 5.73 8.47 8.19
CA ASN A 180 4.59 8.67 7.30
C ASN A 180 3.52 9.58 7.92
N LEU A 181 3.26 9.45 9.23
CA LEU A 181 2.29 10.27 9.95
C LEU A 181 2.76 11.74 10.11
N ILE A 182 4.06 11.98 10.21
CA ILE A 182 4.63 13.34 10.20
C ILE A 182 4.39 14.01 8.83
N GLY A 183 4.24 13.22 7.76
CA GLY A 183 3.94 13.73 6.42
C GLY A 183 5.14 14.32 5.69
N LEU A 184 6.36 13.89 6.03
CA LEU A 184 7.57 14.35 5.36
C LEU A 184 7.69 13.83 3.94
N GLU A 185 8.10 14.68 3.02
CA GLU A 185 8.37 14.36 1.62
C GLU A 185 9.87 14.13 1.35
N LYS A 186 10.16 13.61 0.16
CA LYS A 186 11.52 13.41 -0.28
C LYS A 186 12.27 14.75 -0.34
N GLY A 187 13.47 14.80 0.26
CA GLY A 187 14.33 15.97 0.33
C GLY A 187 14.13 16.81 1.60
N GLU A 188 13.11 16.49 2.41
CA GLU A 188 12.93 17.11 3.72
C GLU A 188 13.83 16.44 4.77
N THR A 189 13.87 17.00 5.98
CA THR A 189 14.75 16.56 7.06
C THR A 189 13.95 16.14 8.29
N VAL A 190 14.35 15.04 8.93
CA VAL A 190 13.88 14.59 10.24
C VAL A 190 15.01 14.58 11.23
N CYS A 191 14.75 15.04 12.45
CA CYS A 191 15.69 14.97 13.57
C CYS A 191 15.21 13.95 14.60
N ASP A 192 16.09 13.00 14.95
CA ASP A 192 15.89 12.07 16.06
C ASP A 192 16.91 12.36 17.16
N PRO A 193 16.49 13.01 18.27
CA PRO A 193 17.40 13.39 19.36
C PRO A 193 17.84 12.22 20.25
N PHE A 194 17.31 11.01 20.01
CA PHE A 194 17.65 9.77 20.75
C PHE A 194 17.81 8.61 19.75
N CYS A 195 18.65 8.81 18.73
CA CYS A 195 18.67 7.95 17.54
C CYS A 195 19.14 6.52 17.79
N GLY A 196 19.79 6.23 18.93
CA GLY A 196 20.29 4.90 19.26
C GLY A 196 21.13 4.30 18.15
N THR A 197 20.68 3.15 17.63
CA THR A 197 21.34 2.46 16.49
C THR A 197 20.95 2.99 15.12
N GLY A 198 20.18 4.08 15.06
CA GLY A 198 19.82 4.81 13.84
C GLY A 198 18.62 4.24 13.07
N THR A 199 17.64 3.58 13.71
CA THR A 199 16.47 3.00 13.02
C THR A 199 15.68 4.09 12.29
N THR A 200 15.40 5.20 12.95
CA THR A 200 14.65 6.34 12.36
C THR A 200 15.39 6.91 11.16
N LEU A 201 16.70 7.09 11.29
CA LEU A 201 17.53 7.64 10.22
C LEU A 201 17.57 6.71 9.00
N LEU A 202 17.72 5.41 9.23
CA LEU A 202 17.71 4.40 8.17
C LEU A 202 16.38 4.38 7.40
N GLU A 203 15.26 4.43 8.12
CA GLU A 203 13.94 4.43 7.47
C GLU A 203 13.69 5.74 6.74
N ALA A 204 14.07 6.90 7.31
CA ALA A 204 13.97 8.20 6.66
C ALA A 204 14.79 8.23 5.35
N GLU A 205 16.06 7.87 5.39
CA GLU A 205 16.93 7.84 4.22
C GLU A 205 16.41 6.87 3.14
N SER A 206 15.83 5.74 3.53
CA SER A 206 15.22 4.81 2.59
C SER A 206 14.06 5.43 1.79
N MET A 207 13.44 6.47 2.33
CA MET A 207 12.36 7.25 1.71
C MET A 207 12.86 8.52 1.02
N GLY A 208 14.18 8.77 1.06
CA GLY A 208 14.81 9.96 0.52
C GLY A 208 14.62 11.21 1.40
N ILE A 209 14.34 11.01 2.69
CA ILE A 209 14.25 12.03 3.72
C ILE A 209 15.59 12.07 4.44
N HIS A 210 16.18 13.27 4.59
CA HIS A 210 17.47 13.40 5.26
C HIS A 210 17.33 13.23 6.79
N GLY A 211 18.23 12.43 7.39
CA GLY A 211 18.21 12.17 8.83
C GLY A 211 19.27 12.97 9.58
N ILE A 212 18.90 13.60 10.71
CA ILE A 212 19.83 14.14 11.71
C ILE A 212 19.59 13.37 13.00
N GLY A 213 20.62 12.73 13.51
CA GLY A 213 20.54 11.93 14.74
C GLY A 213 21.43 12.47 15.84
N LEU A 214 20.95 12.43 17.07
CA LEU A 214 21.74 12.66 18.26
C LEU A 214 21.59 11.49 19.22
N ASP A 215 22.62 11.19 19.96
CA ASP A 215 22.57 10.26 21.09
C ASP A 215 23.66 10.62 22.08
N PHE A 216 23.40 10.49 23.39
CA PHE A 216 24.40 10.75 24.41
C PHE A 216 25.44 9.63 24.52
N ASP A 217 25.12 8.42 24.06
CA ASP A 217 26.03 7.29 24.05
C ASP A 217 26.83 7.25 22.74
N GLU A 218 28.10 7.62 22.80
CA GLU A 218 29.01 7.55 21.63
C GLU A 218 29.07 6.17 20.96
N LYS A 219 28.85 5.08 21.71
CA LYS A 219 28.80 3.74 21.16
C LYS A 219 27.60 3.58 20.24
N MET A 220 26.43 4.13 20.61
CA MET A 220 25.24 4.13 19.78
C MET A 220 25.47 4.97 18.52
N CYS A 221 26.06 6.16 18.64
CA CYS A 221 26.42 6.99 17.49
C CYS A 221 27.33 6.24 16.49
N LYS A 222 28.35 5.54 17.00
CA LYS A 222 29.26 4.72 16.15
C LYS A 222 28.52 3.61 15.43
N ILE A 223 27.57 2.95 16.09
CA ILE A 223 26.75 1.88 15.51
C ILE A 223 25.79 2.47 14.46
N ALA A 224 25.12 3.59 14.75
CA ALA A 224 24.24 4.26 13.81
C ALA A 224 24.97 4.66 12.53
N LYS A 225 26.15 5.29 12.65
CA LYS A 225 27.03 5.61 11.50
C LYS A 225 27.37 4.38 10.67
N ALA A 226 27.74 3.27 11.32
CA ALA A 226 28.06 2.02 10.63
C ALA A 226 26.83 1.43 9.91
N ASN A 227 25.67 1.46 10.52
CA ASN A 227 24.40 1.01 9.92
C ASN A 227 24.01 1.85 8.70
N LEU A 228 24.12 3.18 8.79
CA LEU A 228 23.85 4.09 7.68
C LEU A 228 24.82 3.82 6.51
N LYS A 229 26.11 3.76 6.79
CA LYS A 229 27.15 3.50 5.77
C LYS A 229 26.91 2.18 5.02
N THR A 230 26.46 1.13 5.71
CA THR A 230 26.15 -0.18 5.08
C THR A 230 25.03 -0.09 4.06
N ASN A 231 24.13 0.88 4.20
CA ASN A 231 23.03 1.11 3.27
C ASN A 231 23.35 2.21 2.23
N GLY A 232 24.55 2.78 2.28
CA GLY A 232 24.95 3.87 1.39
C GLY A 232 24.33 5.22 1.75
N TYR A 233 23.89 5.40 3.00
CA TYR A 233 23.27 6.62 3.51
C TYR A 233 24.27 7.49 4.26
N ASN A 234 24.01 8.79 4.28
CA ASN A 234 24.93 9.80 4.82
C ASN A 234 24.22 10.81 5.75
N SER A 235 23.38 10.30 6.66
CA SER A 235 22.79 11.14 7.72
C SER A 235 23.84 11.71 8.66
N GLU A 236 23.56 12.88 9.23
CA GLU A 236 24.35 13.51 10.27
C GLU A 236 24.10 12.84 11.63
N ILE A 237 25.18 12.57 12.41
CA ILE A 237 25.11 12.05 13.78
C ILE A 237 26.21 12.68 14.62
#